data_7f912486f014eed699af5c14cbbf760e
#
_entry.id   7f912486f014eed699af5c14cbbf760e
#
_cell.length_a   1.000
_cell.length_b   1.000
_cell.length_c   1.000
_cell.angle_alpha   90.00
_cell.angle_beta   90.00
_cell.angle_gamma   90.00
#
_symmetry.space_group_name_H-M   'P 1'
#
loop_
_entity.id
_entity.type
_entity.pdbx_description
1 polymer ?
#
loop_
_entity_poly.entity_id
_entity_poly.type
_entity_poly.pdbx_seq_one_letter_code
_entity_poly.pdbx_strand_id
1 'polypeptide(L)'
;MAGDWKLPRAVRDALRAWRFDEVATMLADAETILDQRKVIDSKAAASGLTAPDTLRTAFESPDGFASATLEATAELEAIDRFDAAVAARPTAPDPLETAGLWGTAPEVELERARTLFATGDLTGSATAAGTARSTWDGATELGRGRLVSIAGLALATLFAMILFAAWLRGRRRREHVTMTPGDLGV
;
A
#
# COMPACT_ATOMS: atom_id res chain seq x y z
N MET A 1 9.10 19.02 21.56
CA MET A 1 8.80 20.38 22.10
C MET A 1 7.43 20.77 21.58
N ALA A 2 6.41 20.88 22.46
CA ALA A 2 5.12 21.45 22.06
C ALA A 2 5.39 22.95 21.79
N GLY A 3 5.43 23.32 20.49
CA GLY A 3 5.55 24.71 20.09
C GLY A 3 4.38 25.52 20.66
N ASP A 4 4.53 26.85 20.73
CA ASP A 4 3.49 27.78 21.21
C ASP A 4 2.22 27.71 20.35
N TRP A 5 1.33 26.78 20.68
CA TRP A 5 0.02 26.67 20.05
C TRP A 5 -0.85 27.86 20.47
N LYS A 6 -1.47 28.50 19.50
CA LYS A 6 -2.38 29.63 19.80
C LYS A 6 -3.73 29.06 20.22
N LEU A 7 -4.27 29.60 21.31
CA LEU A 7 -5.62 29.24 21.73
C LEU A 7 -6.64 29.52 20.62
N PRO A 8 -7.58 28.60 20.39
CA PRO A 8 -8.67 28.80 19.46
C PRO A 8 -9.39 30.13 19.67
N ARG A 9 -9.93 30.68 18.59
CA ARG A 9 -10.65 31.95 18.66
C ARG A 9 -11.80 31.89 19.64
N ALA A 10 -12.54 30.77 19.69
CA ALA A 10 -13.65 30.55 20.60
C ALA A 10 -13.27 30.78 22.09
N VAL A 11 -12.09 30.25 22.51
CA VAL A 11 -11.59 30.43 23.89
C VAL A 11 -11.32 31.92 24.18
N ARG A 12 -10.66 32.60 23.25
CA ARG A 12 -10.35 34.03 23.40
C ARG A 12 -11.61 34.90 23.46
N ASP A 13 -12.64 34.58 22.69
CA ASP A 13 -13.90 35.32 22.65
C ASP A 13 -14.74 35.02 23.90
N ALA A 14 -14.73 33.77 24.41
CA ALA A 14 -15.35 33.44 25.69
C ALA A 14 -14.68 34.16 26.88
N LEU A 15 -13.35 34.25 26.89
CA LEU A 15 -12.59 35.01 27.89
C LEU A 15 -12.96 36.50 27.87
N ARG A 16 -13.05 37.12 26.69
CA ARG A 16 -13.45 38.51 26.53
C ARG A 16 -14.89 38.79 27.00
N ALA A 17 -15.75 37.76 26.82
CA ALA A 17 -17.14 37.82 27.24
C ALA A 17 -17.37 37.41 28.70
N TRP A 18 -16.30 37.16 29.49
CA TRP A 18 -16.35 36.76 30.92
C TRP A 18 -17.11 35.43 31.14
N ARG A 19 -17.16 34.51 30.14
CA ARG A 19 -17.87 33.23 30.24
C ARG A 19 -16.94 32.15 30.78
N PHE A 20 -16.58 32.23 32.04
CA PHE A 20 -15.54 31.41 32.66
C PHE A 20 -15.87 29.91 32.68
N ASP A 21 -17.13 29.51 32.83
CA ASP A 21 -17.53 28.09 32.83
C ASP A 21 -17.31 27.46 31.46
N GLU A 22 -17.61 28.18 30.38
CA GLU A 22 -17.32 27.74 29.01
C GLU A 22 -15.81 27.66 28.78
N VAL A 23 -15.05 28.62 29.28
CA VAL A 23 -13.58 28.61 29.17
C VAL A 23 -12.99 27.39 29.87
N ALA A 24 -13.49 27.03 31.06
CA ALA A 24 -13.00 25.85 31.78
C ALA A 24 -13.21 24.57 30.99
N THR A 25 -14.39 24.40 30.36
CA THR A 25 -14.68 23.24 29.47
C THR A 25 -13.77 23.23 28.26
N MET A 26 -13.61 24.37 27.58
CA MET A 26 -12.73 24.50 26.40
C MET A 26 -11.24 24.22 26.73
N LEU A 27 -10.79 24.55 27.93
CA LEU A 27 -9.43 24.25 28.37
C LEU A 27 -9.23 22.75 28.60
N ALA A 28 -10.23 22.04 29.16
CA ALA A 28 -10.17 20.59 29.29
C ALA A 28 -10.14 19.90 27.94
N ASP A 29 -10.91 20.38 26.95
CA ASP A 29 -10.86 19.88 25.57
C ASP A 29 -9.48 20.16 24.94
N ALA A 30 -8.91 21.33 25.16
CA ALA A 30 -7.57 21.67 24.68
C ALA A 30 -6.49 20.75 25.27
N GLU A 31 -6.56 20.45 26.57
CA GLU A 31 -5.66 19.51 27.23
C GLU A 31 -5.75 18.12 26.61
N THR A 32 -6.97 17.63 26.35
CA THR A 32 -7.21 16.35 25.68
C THR A 32 -6.55 16.30 24.30
N ILE A 33 -6.67 17.35 23.48
CA ILE A 33 -6.06 17.40 22.15
C ILE A 33 -4.53 17.46 22.26
N LEU A 34 -3.98 18.18 23.22
CA LEU A 34 -2.53 18.22 23.44
C LEU A 34 -1.97 16.86 23.89
N ASP A 35 -2.73 16.11 24.68
CA ASP A 35 -2.35 14.75 25.07
C ASP A 35 -2.45 13.79 23.87
N GLN A 36 -3.48 13.91 23.04
CA GLN A 36 -3.55 13.17 21.77
C GLN A 36 -2.34 13.48 20.87
N ARG A 37 -1.92 14.74 20.77
CA ARG A 37 -0.71 15.11 20.03
C ARG A 37 0.53 14.38 20.52
N LYS A 38 0.73 14.28 21.83
CA LYS A 38 1.86 13.52 22.40
C LYS A 38 1.82 12.04 22.01
N VAL A 39 0.62 11.45 22.03
CA VAL A 39 0.43 10.05 21.59
C VAL A 39 0.76 9.91 20.12
N ILE A 40 0.28 10.81 19.27
CA ILE A 40 0.56 10.82 17.81
C ILE A 40 2.06 10.94 17.57
N ASP A 41 2.73 11.92 18.20
CA ASP A 41 4.16 12.14 18.06
C ASP A 41 4.97 10.88 18.45
N SER A 42 4.56 10.23 19.57
CA SER A 42 5.21 9.00 20.03
C SER A 42 4.99 7.83 19.06
N LYS A 43 3.76 7.60 18.59
CA LYS A 43 3.44 6.54 17.63
C LYS A 43 4.14 6.79 16.29
N ALA A 44 4.05 8.00 15.75
CA ALA A 44 4.69 8.36 14.50
C ALA A 44 6.21 8.14 14.57
N ALA A 45 6.86 8.56 15.65
CA ALA A 45 8.29 8.33 15.86
C ALA A 45 8.64 6.84 15.93
N ALA A 46 7.82 6.02 16.61
CA ALA A 46 8.01 4.58 16.68
C ALA A 46 7.90 3.90 15.30
N SER A 47 7.01 4.40 14.44
CA SER A 47 6.80 3.92 13.06
C SER A 47 7.79 4.55 12.05
N GLY A 48 8.69 5.43 12.49
CA GLY A 48 9.62 6.16 11.61
C GLY A 48 8.92 7.19 10.71
N LEU A 49 7.75 7.69 11.14
CA LEU A 49 6.99 8.74 10.48
C LEU A 49 7.31 10.11 11.11
N THR A 50 7.11 11.16 10.33
CA THR A 50 7.18 12.55 10.82
C THR A 50 5.78 13.10 10.92
N ALA A 51 5.31 13.39 12.13
CA ALA A 51 3.97 13.92 12.36
C ALA A 51 3.83 15.32 11.72
N PRO A 52 2.78 15.54 10.92
CA PRO A 52 2.55 16.82 10.26
C PRO A 52 2.08 17.91 11.24
N ASP A 53 2.03 19.15 10.77
CA ASP A 53 1.51 20.29 11.52
C ASP A 53 -0.02 20.49 11.36
N THR A 54 -0.69 19.53 10.71
CA THR A 54 -2.13 19.60 10.38
C THR A 54 -3.00 19.69 11.61
N LEU A 55 -2.70 18.91 12.65
CA LEU A 55 -3.42 18.94 13.92
C LEU A 55 -3.32 20.33 14.59
N ARG A 56 -2.13 20.96 14.57
CA ARG A 56 -1.97 22.32 15.10
C ARG A 56 -2.78 23.32 14.29
N THR A 57 -2.74 23.21 12.97
CA THR A 57 -3.49 24.09 12.07
C THR A 57 -4.99 23.95 12.30
N ALA A 58 -5.48 22.72 12.45
CA ALA A 58 -6.87 22.43 12.77
C ALA A 58 -7.29 23.02 14.12
N PHE A 59 -6.45 22.86 15.15
CA PHE A 59 -6.69 23.42 16.49
C PHE A 59 -6.76 24.96 16.50
N GLU A 60 -5.89 25.62 15.74
CA GLU A 60 -5.85 27.08 15.65
C GLU A 60 -6.94 27.67 14.72
N SER A 61 -7.72 26.81 14.05
CA SER A 61 -8.82 27.20 13.14
C SER A 61 -10.04 27.77 13.89
N PRO A 62 -11.01 28.39 13.21
CA PRO A 62 -12.25 28.86 13.85
C PRO A 62 -13.03 27.76 14.56
N ASP A 63 -13.10 26.54 13.99
CA ASP A 63 -13.78 25.37 14.53
C ASP A 63 -12.84 24.48 15.37
N GLY A 64 -11.80 25.07 15.96
CA GLY A 64 -10.59 24.51 16.53
C GLY A 64 -10.71 23.12 17.16
N PHE A 65 -11.64 22.95 18.15
CA PHE A 65 -11.73 21.67 18.87
C PHE A 65 -12.30 20.53 17.99
N ALA A 66 -13.38 20.79 17.25
CA ALA A 66 -14.00 19.78 16.39
C ALA A 66 -13.06 19.36 15.26
N SER A 67 -12.45 20.33 14.59
CA SER A 67 -11.49 20.09 13.52
C SER A 67 -10.26 19.34 14.02
N ALA A 68 -9.71 19.71 15.20
CA ALA A 68 -8.55 19.05 15.78
C ALA A 68 -8.85 17.61 16.21
N THR A 69 -10.03 17.33 16.74
CA THR A 69 -10.43 15.96 17.11
C THR A 69 -10.52 15.06 15.88
N LEU A 70 -11.11 15.56 14.79
CA LEU A 70 -11.17 14.82 13.52
C LEU A 70 -9.77 14.58 12.95
N GLU A 71 -8.92 15.60 12.97
CA GLU A 71 -7.55 15.50 12.47
C GLU A 71 -6.71 14.52 13.29
N ALA A 72 -6.78 14.59 14.64
CA ALA A 72 -6.09 13.64 15.50
C ALA A 72 -6.51 12.18 15.24
N THR A 73 -7.81 11.97 15.00
CA THR A 73 -8.32 10.63 14.65
C THR A 73 -7.78 10.16 13.31
N ALA A 74 -7.75 11.04 12.31
CA ALA A 74 -7.24 10.73 10.97
C ALA A 74 -5.72 10.46 10.99
N GLU A 75 -4.93 11.23 11.77
CA GLU A 75 -3.50 10.99 11.94
C GLU A 75 -3.24 9.63 12.57
N LEU A 76 -3.97 9.27 13.65
CA LEU A 76 -3.84 7.96 14.29
C LEU A 76 -4.23 6.82 13.34
N GLU A 77 -5.33 6.95 12.60
CA GLU A 77 -5.74 5.94 11.63
C GLU A 77 -4.70 5.75 10.52
N ALA A 78 -4.11 6.83 10.03
CA ALA A 78 -3.07 6.75 9.01
C ALA A 78 -1.81 6.03 9.54
N ILE A 79 -1.39 6.30 10.79
CA ILE A 79 -0.28 5.59 11.45
C ILE A 79 -0.61 4.11 11.60
N ASP A 80 -1.79 3.76 12.10
CA ASP A 80 -2.19 2.37 12.31
C ASP A 80 -2.25 1.58 10.98
N ARG A 81 -2.68 2.22 9.88
CA ARG A 81 -2.63 1.61 8.54
C ARG A 81 -1.21 1.43 8.02
N PHE A 82 -0.34 2.41 8.27
CA PHE A 82 1.08 2.30 7.93
C PHE A 82 1.75 1.15 8.67
N ASP A 83 1.54 1.04 9.97
CA ASP A 83 2.09 -0.04 10.81
C ASP A 83 1.56 -1.41 10.38
N ALA A 84 0.26 -1.50 10.02
CA ALA A 84 -0.31 -2.71 9.48
C ALA A 84 0.29 -3.12 8.13
N ALA A 85 0.68 -2.14 7.30
CA ALA A 85 1.39 -2.41 6.05
C ALA A 85 2.82 -2.88 6.32
N VAL A 86 3.54 -2.25 7.25
CA VAL A 86 4.89 -2.69 7.65
C VAL A 86 4.87 -4.11 8.21
N ALA A 87 3.87 -4.44 9.03
CA ALA A 87 3.71 -5.77 9.61
C ALA A 87 3.39 -6.86 8.57
N ALA A 88 2.71 -6.51 7.47
CA ALA A 88 2.41 -7.43 6.37
C ALA A 88 3.61 -7.70 5.46
N ARG A 89 4.68 -6.92 5.58
CA ARG A 89 5.89 -7.08 4.78
C ARG A 89 6.57 -8.41 5.07
N PRO A 90 6.76 -9.30 4.08
CA PRO A 90 7.46 -10.56 4.31
C PRO A 90 8.94 -10.32 4.61
N THR A 91 9.44 -10.89 5.71
CA THR A 91 10.86 -10.81 6.10
C THR A 91 11.73 -11.78 5.31
N ALA A 92 11.15 -12.91 4.85
CA ALA A 92 11.80 -13.92 4.04
C ALA A 92 10.76 -14.48 3.05
N PRO A 93 10.53 -13.80 1.91
CA PRO A 93 9.51 -14.21 0.95
C PRO A 93 9.83 -15.61 0.39
N ASP A 94 8.84 -16.47 0.36
CA ASP A 94 8.93 -17.78 -0.27
C ASP A 94 8.95 -17.65 -1.83
N PRO A 95 9.23 -18.72 -2.57
CA PRO A 95 9.23 -18.65 -4.03
C PRO A 95 7.90 -18.23 -4.65
N LEU A 96 6.76 -18.54 -4.01
CA LEU A 96 5.44 -18.14 -4.49
C LEU A 96 5.23 -16.64 -4.26
N GLU A 97 5.55 -16.15 -3.06
CA GLU A 97 5.51 -14.73 -2.74
C GLU A 97 6.42 -13.92 -3.67
N THR A 98 7.65 -14.41 -3.89
CA THR A 98 8.60 -13.78 -4.82
C THR A 98 8.03 -13.69 -6.24
N ALA A 99 7.42 -14.77 -6.73
CA ALA A 99 6.77 -14.79 -8.04
C ALA A 99 5.54 -13.85 -8.08
N GLY A 100 4.79 -13.76 -6.98
CA GLY A 100 3.65 -12.86 -6.84
C GLY A 100 4.03 -11.40 -6.79
N LEU A 101 5.16 -11.08 -6.18
CA LEU A 101 5.67 -9.70 -6.09
C LEU A 101 6.39 -9.24 -7.36
N TRP A 102 6.68 -10.13 -8.30
CA TRP A 102 7.38 -9.75 -9.52
C TRP A 102 6.60 -8.71 -10.34
N GLY A 103 7.25 -7.57 -10.60
CA GLY A 103 6.65 -6.43 -11.31
C GLY A 103 5.69 -5.58 -10.46
N THR A 104 5.64 -5.80 -9.14
CA THR A 104 4.98 -4.91 -8.17
C THR A 104 6.05 -4.16 -7.38
N ALA A 105 5.68 -3.07 -6.75
CA ALA A 105 6.60 -2.24 -5.96
C ALA A 105 5.93 -1.75 -4.65
N PRO A 106 5.53 -2.66 -3.75
CA PRO A 106 4.84 -2.28 -2.51
C PRO A 106 5.70 -1.39 -1.60
N GLU A 107 7.03 -1.52 -1.64
CA GLU A 107 7.94 -0.64 -0.92
C GLU A 107 7.85 0.81 -1.39
N VAL A 108 7.63 1.05 -2.69
CA VAL A 108 7.45 2.39 -3.25
C VAL A 108 6.14 3.01 -2.74
N GLU A 109 5.08 2.21 -2.65
CA GLU A 109 3.81 2.67 -2.09
C GLU A 109 3.93 2.95 -0.58
N LEU A 110 4.70 2.15 0.16
CA LEU A 110 4.95 2.42 1.57
C LEU A 110 5.75 3.71 1.78
N GLU A 111 6.77 3.97 0.95
CA GLU A 111 7.54 5.22 1.02
C GLU A 111 6.69 6.43 0.60
N ARG A 112 5.80 6.24 -0.37
CA ARG A 112 4.81 7.23 -0.75
C ARG A 112 3.86 7.54 0.41
N ALA A 113 3.39 6.51 1.13
CA ALA A 113 2.56 6.69 2.32
C ALA A 113 3.27 7.54 3.37
N ARG A 114 4.56 7.29 3.62
CA ARG A 114 5.40 8.09 4.53
C ARG A 114 5.47 9.56 4.11
N THR A 115 5.72 9.81 2.83
CA THR A 115 5.82 11.17 2.29
C THR A 115 4.50 11.91 2.39
N LEU A 116 3.39 11.25 2.03
CA LEU A 116 2.05 11.84 2.11
C LEU A 116 1.65 12.14 3.56
N PHE A 117 1.99 11.25 4.51
CA PHE A 117 1.77 11.51 5.93
C PHE A 117 2.52 12.76 6.39
N ALA A 118 3.80 12.89 6.08
CA ALA A 118 4.61 14.04 6.47
C ALA A 118 4.10 15.37 5.87
N THR A 119 3.43 15.33 4.72
CA THR A 119 2.81 16.52 4.10
C THR A 119 1.38 16.78 4.56
N GLY A 120 0.80 15.90 5.38
CA GLY A 120 -0.56 16.03 5.91
C GLY A 120 -1.67 15.51 4.99
N ASP A 121 -1.33 14.82 3.89
CA ASP A 121 -2.31 14.07 3.10
C ASP A 121 -2.56 12.69 3.74
N LEU A 122 -3.35 12.70 4.82
CA LEU A 122 -3.62 11.51 5.62
C LEU A 122 -4.42 10.45 4.85
N THR A 123 -5.37 10.88 4.02
CA THR A 123 -6.16 9.98 3.16
C THR A 123 -5.30 9.31 2.10
N GLY A 124 -4.45 10.08 1.43
CA GLY A 124 -3.48 9.56 0.47
C GLY A 124 -2.49 8.60 1.12
N SER A 125 -1.98 8.95 2.31
CA SER A 125 -1.10 8.08 3.11
C SER A 125 -1.76 6.74 3.44
N ALA A 126 -2.95 6.77 4.00
CA ALA A 126 -3.72 5.57 4.35
C ALA A 126 -4.02 4.68 3.13
N THR A 127 -4.30 5.30 1.98
CA THR A 127 -4.54 4.59 0.72
C THR A 127 -3.28 3.92 0.20
N ALA A 128 -2.15 4.63 0.16
CA ALA A 128 -0.88 4.09 -0.28
C ALA A 128 -0.39 2.94 0.62
N ALA A 129 -0.51 3.10 1.96
CA ALA A 129 -0.22 2.03 2.92
C ALA A 129 -1.13 0.80 2.70
N GLY A 130 -2.43 1.02 2.46
CA GLY A 130 -3.38 -0.05 2.15
C GLY A 130 -3.03 -0.80 0.86
N THR A 131 -2.56 -0.09 -0.18
CA THR A 131 -2.09 -0.68 -1.43
C THR A 131 -0.84 -1.54 -1.22
N ALA A 132 0.15 -1.05 -0.48
CA ALA A 132 1.33 -1.82 -0.13
C ALA A 132 0.96 -3.11 0.61
N ARG A 133 0.13 -3.00 1.65
CA ARG A 133 -0.36 -4.13 2.43
C ARG A 133 -1.07 -5.17 1.57
N SER A 134 -2.06 -4.75 0.77
CA SER A 134 -2.84 -5.67 -0.07
C SER A 134 -1.97 -6.38 -1.11
N THR A 135 -0.91 -5.74 -1.59
CA THR A 135 0.07 -6.34 -2.50
C THR A 135 0.86 -7.45 -1.80
N TRP A 136 1.30 -7.24 -0.57
CA TRP A 136 1.99 -8.28 0.22
C TRP A 136 1.05 -9.42 0.61
N ASP A 137 -0.13 -9.10 1.15
CA ASP A 137 -1.12 -10.10 1.55
C ASP A 137 -1.57 -10.98 0.36
N GLY A 138 -1.66 -10.41 -0.85
CA GLY A 138 -2.03 -11.13 -2.07
C GLY A 138 -0.88 -11.83 -2.80
N ALA A 139 0.38 -11.67 -2.37
CA ALA A 139 1.56 -12.12 -3.11
C ALA A 139 1.55 -13.63 -3.39
N THR A 140 1.21 -14.47 -2.41
CA THR A 140 1.16 -15.93 -2.55
C THR A 140 0.15 -16.37 -3.60
N GLU A 141 -1.06 -15.81 -3.60
CA GLU A 141 -2.12 -16.16 -4.57
C GLU A 141 -1.75 -15.71 -5.98
N LEU A 142 -1.21 -14.52 -6.13
CA LEU A 142 -0.72 -14.01 -7.42
C LEU A 142 0.44 -14.88 -7.94
N GLY A 143 1.35 -15.28 -7.06
CA GLY A 143 2.46 -16.18 -7.41
C GLY A 143 1.99 -17.54 -7.88
N ARG A 144 1.02 -18.15 -7.19
CA ARG A 144 0.40 -19.41 -7.60
C ARG A 144 -0.24 -19.29 -9.00
N GLY A 145 -1.02 -18.24 -9.24
CA GLY A 145 -1.63 -17.98 -10.54
C GLY A 145 -0.59 -17.84 -11.67
N ARG A 146 0.50 -17.11 -11.42
CA ARG A 146 1.59 -16.92 -12.40
C ARG A 146 2.33 -18.21 -12.70
N LEU A 147 2.66 -19.01 -11.68
CA LEU A 147 3.35 -20.28 -11.87
C LEU A 147 2.49 -21.30 -12.66
N VAL A 148 1.19 -21.37 -12.37
CA VAL A 148 0.25 -22.21 -13.15
C VAL A 148 0.20 -21.75 -14.61
N SER A 149 0.16 -20.45 -14.87
CA SER A 149 0.15 -19.89 -16.22
C SER A 149 1.45 -20.19 -16.97
N ILE A 150 2.60 -20.05 -16.33
CA ILE A 150 3.91 -20.35 -16.91
C ILE A 150 4.04 -21.86 -17.22
N ALA A 151 3.62 -22.71 -16.27
CA ALA A 151 3.64 -24.16 -16.46
C ALA A 151 2.72 -24.58 -17.62
N GLY A 152 1.51 -24.00 -17.70
CA GLY A 152 0.58 -24.24 -18.80
C GLY A 152 1.14 -23.83 -20.16
N LEU A 153 1.79 -22.66 -20.24
CA LEU A 153 2.44 -22.20 -21.48
C LEU A 153 3.61 -23.10 -21.89
N ALA A 154 4.45 -23.48 -20.91
CA ALA A 154 5.57 -24.38 -21.17
C ALA A 154 5.09 -25.76 -21.70
N LEU A 155 4.03 -26.32 -21.10
CA LEU A 155 3.43 -27.58 -21.54
C LEU A 155 2.84 -27.47 -22.97
N ALA A 156 2.12 -26.37 -23.24
CA ALA A 156 1.56 -26.11 -24.57
C ALA A 156 2.65 -25.99 -25.64
N THR A 157 3.74 -25.29 -25.30
CA THR A 157 4.90 -25.13 -26.20
C THR A 157 5.58 -26.46 -26.47
N LEU A 158 5.79 -27.27 -25.42
CA LEU A 158 6.37 -28.63 -25.58
C LEU A 158 5.47 -29.50 -26.46
N PHE A 159 4.17 -29.48 -26.24
CA PHE A 159 3.21 -30.22 -27.04
C PHE A 159 3.23 -29.79 -28.51
N ALA A 160 3.27 -28.49 -28.78
CA ALA A 160 3.39 -27.94 -30.12
C ALA A 160 4.69 -28.39 -30.81
N MET A 161 5.82 -28.41 -30.08
CA MET A 161 7.09 -28.93 -30.62
C MET A 161 7.02 -30.40 -30.96
N ILE A 162 6.39 -31.23 -30.14
CA ILE A 162 6.21 -32.67 -30.40
C ILE A 162 5.36 -32.88 -31.66
N LEU A 163 4.23 -32.16 -31.78
CA LEU A 163 3.39 -32.25 -32.99
C LEU A 163 4.13 -31.81 -34.25
N PHE A 164 4.89 -30.73 -34.17
CA PHE A 164 5.70 -30.23 -35.28
C PHE A 164 6.77 -31.23 -35.69
N ALA A 165 7.47 -31.84 -34.73
CA ALA A 165 8.47 -32.89 -35.00
C ALA A 165 7.83 -34.17 -35.65
N ALA A 166 6.64 -34.57 -35.18
CA ALA A 166 5.88 -35.68 -35.77
C ALA A 166 5.44 -35.36 -37.19
N TRP A 167 4.97 -34.15 -37.46
CA TRP A 167 4.59 -33.69 -38.80
C TRP A 167 5.78 -33.70 -39.77
N LEU A 168 6.96 -33.21 -39.34
CA LEU A 168 8.19 -33.25 -40.17
C LEU A 168 8.61 -34.68 -40.50
N ARG A 169 8.52 -35.62 -39.54
CA ARG A 169 8.82 -37.04 -39.77
C ARG A 169 7.85 -37.66 -40.77
N GLY A 170 6.56 -37.34 -40.67
CA GLY A 170 5.54 -37.82 -41.60
C GLY A 170 5.75 -37.33 -43.03
N ARG A 171 6.21 -36.08 -43.20
CA ARG A 171 6.52 -35.51 -44.51
C ARG A 171 7.70 -36.17 -45.18
N ARG A 172 8.77 -36.42 -44.45
CA ARG A 172 9.97 -37.13 -44.98
C ARG A 172 9.68 -38.59 -45.45
N ARG A 173 8.77 -39.30 -44.77
CA ARG A 173 8.36 -40.64 -45.16
C ARG A 173 7.58 -40.65 -46.49
N ARG A 174 6.83 -39.63 -46.81
CA ARG A 174 6.06 -39.54 -48.08
C ARG A 174 6.97 -39.30 -49.29
N GLU A 175 8.09 -38.61 -49.13
CA GLU A 175 9.04 -38.34 -50.22
C GLU A 175 9.83 -39.57 -50.63
N HIS A 176 10.02 -40.57 -49.75
CA HIS A 176 10.72 -41.85 -50.09
C HIS A 176 9.84 -42.85 -50.74
N VAL A 177 8.52 -42.73 -50.80
CA VAL A 177 7.62 -43.75 -51.45
C VAL A 177 7.40 -43.43 -52.91
N THR A 178 7.80 -42.31 -53.44
CA THR A 178 7.59 -41.94 -54.86
C THR A 178 8.74 -42.27 -55.80
N MET A 179 9.81 -42.96 -55.34
CA MET A 179 10.86 -43.53 -56.23
C MET A 179 10.67 -45.02 -56.38
N THR A 180 9.71 -45.45 -57.16
CA THR A 180 9.66 -46.75 -57.69
C THR A 180 10.33 -46.68 -59.08
N PRO A 181 11.45 -47.35 -59.31
CA PRO A 181 11.97 -47.50 -60.69
C PRO A 181 11.17 -48.62 -61.37
N GLY A 182 10.13 -48.26 -62.03
CA GLY A 182 9.45 -49.11 -63.02
C GLY A 182 9.89 -48.69 -64.39
N ASP A 183 10.84 -49.41 -64.93
CA ASP A 183 10.64 -49.96 -66.23
C ASP A 183 11.97 -50.53 -66.73
N LEU A 184 12.10 -51.83 -66.61
CA LEU A 184 12.94 -52.66 -67.54
C LEU A 184 11.96 -53.44 -68.41
N GLY A 185 11.53 -52.81 -69.50
CA GLY A 185 10.81 -53.44 -70.56
C GLY A 185 11.73 -53.63 -71.76
N VAL A 186 11.99 -54.88 -72.07
CA VAL A 186 12.42 -55.61 -73.25
C VAL A 186 12.53 -54.84 -74.55
#